data_8d32085eb0cfb20bb0f4f83b53227edc
#
_entry.id   8d32085eb0cfb20bb0f4f83b53227edc
#
_cell.length_a   1.000
_cell.length_b   1.000
_cell.length_c   1.000
_cell.angle_alpha   90.00
_cell.angle_beta   90.00
_cell.angle_gamma   90.00
#
_symmetry.space_group_name_H-M   'P 1'
#
loop_
_entity.id
_entity.type
_entity.pdbx_description
1 polymer ?
#
loop_
_entity_poly.entity_id
_entity_poly.type
_entity_poly.pdbx_seq_one_letter_code
_entity_poly.pdbx_strand_id
1 'polypeptide(L)'
;MTMQARKAALMQRVKDYGGPINEPAVLAQFLAQVMHESGNLRYVREIWGPTAAQKRYEGRKDLGNTQLGDGKRFMGRDVIQVTGRSNYRQLTAWVRKTFGNGPDFEAKPELLESPEWLGIGAIWYFLSRKGLMLRAREGNIEMVTRLVNGGLNGYADRLRKYDEAALELLGYDSVKQFQEDQRLVPDGISGPKTRAKMHELLS
;
A
#
# COMPACT_ATOMS: atom_id res chain seq x y z
N MET A 1 9.27 10.31 12.47
CA MET A 1 9.76 8.94 12.14
C MET A 1 10.69 8.99 10.93
N THR A 2 11.81 8.26 10.96
CA THR A 2 12.66 8.03 9.78
C THR A 2 11.95 7.08 8.80
N MET A 3 12.38 7.03 7.53
CA MET A 3 11.82 6.08 6.55
C MET A 3 12.03 4.62 6.98
N GLN A 4 13.18 4.29 7.57
CA GLN A 4 13.46 2.96 8.12
C GLN A 4 12.50 2.60 9.25
N ALA A 5 12.24 3.52 10.18
CA ALA A 5 11.28 3.30 11.26
C ALA A 5 9.84 3.12 10.73
N ARG A 6 9.48 3.85 9.65
CA ARG A 6 8.18 3.66 8.97
C ARG A 6 8.08 2.30 8.29
N LYS A 7 9.17 1.82 7.65
CA LYS A 7 9.18 0.48 7.05
C LYS A 7 9.01 -0.59 8.14
N ALA A 8 9.71 -0.49 9.24
CA ALA A 8 9.55 -1.40 10.37
C ALA A 8 8.13 -1.38 10.96
N ALA A 9 7.53 -0.20 11.14
CA ALA A 9 6.15 -0.05 11.60
C ALA A 9 5.15 -0.67 10.63
N LEU A 10 5.29 -0.43 9.32
CA LEU A 10 4.46 -1.03 8.28
C LEU A 10 4.56 -2.56 8.30
N MET A 11 5.77 -3.11 8.32
CA MET A 11 5.98 -4.56 8.33
C MET A 11 5.42 -5.21 9.59
N GLN A 12 5.56 -4.56 10.76
CA GLN A 12 4.92 -5.03 11.98
C GLN A 12 3.39 -5.02 11.83
N ARG A 13 2.82 -3.97 11.22
CA ARG A 13 1.39 -3.86 10.99
C ARG A 13 0.86 -4.93 10.04
N VAL A 14 1.61 -5.23 8.97
CA VAL A 14 1.28 -6.35 8.07
C VAL A 14 1.32 -7.67 8.81
N LYS A 15 2.35 -7.90 9.63
CA LYS A 15 2.46 -9.12 10.45
C LYS A 15 1.25 -9.30 11.37
N ASP A 16 0.82 -8.23 12.06
CA ASP A 16 -0.23 -8.29 13.07
C ASP A 16 -1.64 -8.35 12.47
N TYR A 17 -1.86 -7.66 11.35
CA TYR A 17 -3.21 -7.41 10.81
C TYR A 17 -3.37 -7.77 9.34
N GLY A 18 -2.31 -8.11 8.63
CA GLY A 18 -2.32 -8.34 7.19
C GLY A 18 -2.98 -9.64 6.78
N GLY A 19 -3.06 -10.65 7.68
CA GLY A 19 -3.61 -11.95 7.34
C GLY A 19 -2.97 -12.50 6.07
N PRO A 20 -3.75 -12.72 4.98
CA PRO A 20 -3.22 -13.28 3.73
C PRO A 20 -2.24 -12.35 2.98
N ILE A 21 -2.08 -11.09 3.37
CA ILE A 21 -1.01 -10.23 2.82
C ILE A 21 0.38 -10.74 3.25
N ASN A 22 0.47 -11.54 4.33
CA ASN A 22 1.72 -12.15 4.78
C ASN A 22 2.21 -13.30 3.86
N GLU A 23 1.41 -13.78 2.92
CA GLU A 23 1.88 -14.69 1.87
C GLU A 23 2.97 -13.99 1.05
N PRO A 24 4.19 -14.55 0.87
CA PRO A 24 5.32 -13.78 0.33
C PRO A 24 5.04 -13.20 -1.06
N ALA A 25 4.36 -13.94 -1.95
CA ALA A 25 3.96 -13.47 -3.27
C ALA A 25 3.00 -12.26 -3.20
N VAL A 26 2.05 -12.29 -2.25
CA VAL A 26 1.11 -11.19 -2.02
C VAL A 26 1.81 -10.00 -1.37
N LEU A 27 2.71 -10.27 -0.43
CA LEU A 27 3.48 -9.22 0.26
C LEU A 27 4.34 -8.43 -0.72
N ALA A 28 5.00 -9.08 -1.67
CA ALA A 28 5.77 -8.40 -2.72
C ALA A 28 4.88 -7.45 -3.54
N GLN A 29 3.67 -7.90 -3.93
CA GLN A 29 2.68 -7.08 -4.63
C GLN A 29 2.19 -5.90 -3.78
N PHE A 30 1.87 -6.14 -2.51
CA PHE A 30 1.46 -5.11 -1.56
C PHE A 30 2.54 -4.04 -1.40
N LEU A 31 3.78 -4.45 -1.14
CA LEU A 31 4.91 -3.53 -0.97
C LEU A 31 5.17 -2.71 -2.23
N ALA A 32 5.09 -3.33 -3.42
CA ALA A 32 5.25 -2.62 -4.69
C ALA A 32 4.28 -1.42 -4.82
N GLN A 33 3.01 -1.62 -4.46
CA GLN A 33 2.00 -0.56 -4.53
C GLN A 33 2.23 0.49 -3.44
N VAL A 34 2.39 0.08 -2.19
CA VAL A 34 2.56 0.98 -1.05
C VAL A 34 3.81 1.84 -1.18
N MET A 35 4.93 1.28 -1.61
CA MET A 35 6.18 2.03 -1.79
C MET A 35 6.05 3.06 -2.91
N HIS A 36 5.33 2.75 -3.98
CA HIS A 36 5.04 3.71 -5.04
C HIS A 36 4.14 4.84 -4.53
N GLU A 37 2.97 4.53 -3.96
CA GLU A 37 1.98 5.52 -3.52
C GLU A 37 2.52 6.48 -2.46
N SER A 38 3.39 5.99 -1.57
CA SER A 38 3.96 6.78 -0.49
C SER A 38 5.31 7.45 -0.80
N GLY A 39 5.86 7.25 -2.02
CA GLY A 39 7.21 7.70 -2.36
C GLY A 39 8.26 7.09 -1.42
N ASN A 40 8.26 5.76 -1.28
CA ASN A 40 9.10 4.99 -0.35
C ASN A 40 8.84 5.36 1.13
N LEU A 41 7.58 5.50 1.51
CA LEU A 41 7.15 5.88 2.86
C LEU A 41 7.54 7.32 3.26
N ARG A 42 7.93 8.15 2.29
CA ARG A 42 8.22 9.56 2.53
C ARG A 42 6.94 10.33 2.90
N TYR A 43 5.85 10.04 2.21
CA TYR A 43 4.57 10.74 2.35
C TYR A 43 3.55 9.83 3.01
N VAL A 44 3.29 10.07 4.30
CA VAL A 44 2.26 9.36 5.10
C VAL A 44 1.12 10.28 5.48
N ARG A 45 1.19 11.52 5.03
CA ARG A 45 0.15 12.54 5.14
C ARG A 45 0.26 13.49 3.96
N GLU A 46 -0.88 13.88 3.42
CA GLU A 46 -0.99 14.91 2.39
C GLU A 46 -0.41 16.24 2.88
N ILE A 47 0.43 16.87 2.06
CA ILE A 47 0.97 18.19 2.35
C ILE A 47 -0.15 19.21 2.08
N TRP A 48 -0.66 19.79 3.15
CA TRP A 48 -1.79 20.74 3.07
C TRP A 48 -1.33 22.15 2.78
N GLY A 49 -1.73 22.70 1.58
CA GLY A 49 -1.39 24.06 1.16
C GLY A 49 -2.40 25.15 1.57
N PRO A 50 -3.75 25.04 1.47
CA PRO A 50 -4.50 24.15 0.58
C PRO A 50 -4.41 24.54 -0.90
N THR A 51 -4.18 23.57 -1.75
CA THR A 51 -4.30 23.72 -3.21
C THR A 51 -5.76 23.86 -3.65
N ALA A 52 -6.00 24.26 -4.91
CA ALA A 52 -7.36 24.29 -5.46
C ALA A 52 -8.05 22.91 -5.42
N ALA A 53 -7.29 21.82 -5.57
CA ALA A 53 -7.81 20.45 -5.43
C ALA A 53 -8.21 20.13 -3.99
N GLN A 54 -7.39 20.49 -3.01
CA GLN A 54 -7.64 20.30 -1.59
C GLN A 54 -8.84 21.12 -1.09
N LYS A 55 -8.99 22.35 -1.58
CA LYS A 55 -10.19 23.17 -1.27
C LYS A 55 -11.48 22.49 -1.71
N ARG A 56 -11.46 21.69 -2.80
CA ARG A 56 -12.62 20.92 -3.27
C ARG A 56 -12.96 19.72 -2.41
N TYR A 57 -12.15 19.34 -1.40
CA TYR A 57 -12.54 18.32 -0.43
C TYR A 57 -13.65 18.78 0.51
N GLU A 58 -13.75 20.10 0.73
CA GLU A 58 -14.80 20.68 1.56
C GLU A 58 -16.16 20.50 0.89
N GLY A 59 -17.16 20.02 1.65
CA GLY A 59 -18.50 19.77 1.17
C GLY A 59 -18.66 18.61 0.18
N ARG A 60 -17.60 17.81 -0.09
CA ARG A 60 -17.67 16.67 -1.00
C ARG A 60 -18.46 15.50 -0.41
N LYS A 61 -19.70 15.37 -0.89
CA LYS A 61 -20.66 14.34 -0.42
C LYS A 61 -20.19 12.91 -0.70
N ASP A 62 -19.53 12.67 -1.84
CA ASP A 62 -18.95 11.38 -2.21
C ASP A 62 -17.82 10.93 -1.28
N LEU A 63 -17.13 11.87 -0.65
CA LEU A 63 -16.15 11.61 0.42
C LEU A 63 -16.79 11.58 1.82
N GLY A 64 -18.08 11.89 1.94
CA GLY A 64 -18.77 12.04 3.23
C GLY A 64 -18.38 13.30 3.99
N ASN A 65 -17.72 14.26 3.35
CA ASN A 65 -17.30 15.52 3.93
C ASN A 65 -18.48 16.50 3.92
N THR A 66 -19.37 16.41 4.92
CA THR A 66 -20.62 17.16 4.97
C THR A 66 -20.65 18.24 6.06
N GLN A 67 -19.61 18.31 6.89
CA GLN A 67 -19.48 19.31 7.95
C GLN A 67 -18.35 20.29 7.61
N LEU A 68 -18.49 21.52 8.10
CA LEU A 68 -17.45 22.54 7.92
C LEU A 68 -16.11 22.09 8.53
N GLY A 69 -15.05 22.19 7.75
CA GLY A 69 -13.68 21.77 8.11
C GLY A 69 -13.35 20.31 7.79
N ASP A 70 -14.30 19.52 7.27
CA ASP A 70 -14.07 18.12 6.93
C ASP A 70 -13.00 17.94 5.88
N GLY A 71 -12.90 18.85 4.92
CA GLY A 71 -11.92 18.78 3.85
C GLY A 71 -10.50 18.68 4.39
N LYS A 72 -10.13 19.53 5.34
CA LYS A 72 -8.82 19.50 6.00
C LYS A 72 -8.72 18.37 7.03
N ARG A 73 -9.77 18.15 7.82
CA ARG A 73 -9.77 17.13 8.87
C ARG A 73 -9.53 15.74 8.33
N PHE A 74 -10.15 15.40 7.20
CA PHE A 74 -10.07 14.07 6.56
C PHE A 74 -9.25 14.10 5.27
N MET A 75 -8.18 14.92 5.24
CA MET A 75 -7.17 14.88 4.18
C MET A 75 -6.50 13.51 4.11
N GLY A 76 -5.77 13.24 3.04
CA GLY A 76 -5.07 11.99 2.83
C GLY A 76 -4.07 11.66 3.95
N ARG A 77 -4.21 10.48 4.56
CA ARG A 77 -3.28 9.93 5.56
C ARG A 77 -3.02 8.47 5.32
N ASP A 78 -2.02 7.94 6.04
CA ASP A 78 -1.46 6.62 5.83
C ASP A 78 -0.71 6.50 4.50
N VAL A 79 -0.04 5.39 4.30
CA VAL A 79 0.82 5.10 3.13
C VAL A 79 0.05 4.97 1.80
N ILE A 80 -1.28 4.87 1.86
CA ILE A 80 -2.17 4.81 0.68
C ILE A 80 -3.11 6.02 0.57
N GLN A 81 -2.92 7.04 1.43
CA GLN A 81 -3.69 8.28 1.39
C GLN A 81 -5.21 8.07 1.57
N VAL A 82 -5.61 7.42 2.66
CA VAL A 82 -7.03 7.35 3.08
C VAL A 82 -7.59 8.76 3.19
N THR A 83 -8.60 9.11 2.40
CA THR A 83 -9.15 10.46 2.26
C THR A 83 -10.67 10.47 2.39
N GLY A 84 -11.21 11.45 3.10
CA GLY A 84 -12.66 11.67 3.26
C GLY A 84 -13.26 10.96 4.46
N ARG A 85 -14.19 11.65 5.17
CA ARG A 85 -14.85 11.18 6.39
C ARG A 85 -15.41 9.76 6.26
N SER A 86 -16.05 9.45 5.13
CA SER A 86 -16.63 8.12 4.89
C SER A 86 -15.58 7.00 4.93
N ASN A 87 -14.38 7.22 4.37
CA ASN A 87 -13.33 6.21 4.39
C ASN A 87 -12.75 6.02 5.80
N TYR A 88 -12.57 7.09 6.57
CA TYR A 88 -12.12 6.99 7.96
C TYR A 88 -13.13 6.22 8.83
N ARG A 89 -14.43 6.47 8.63
CA ARG A 89 -15.51 5.73 9.30
C ARG A 89 -15.53 4.25 8.91
N GLN A 90 -15.41 3.95 7.62
CA GLN A 90 -15.37 2.57 7.13
C GLN A 90 -14.14 1.83 7.65
N LEU A 91 -12.97 2.46 7.67
CA LEU A 91 -11.76 1.89 8.25
C LEU A 91 -11.94 1.60 9.75
N THR A 92 -12.50 2.53 10.52
CA THR A 92 -12.85 2.31 11.93
C THR A 92 -13.76 1.09 12.11
N ALA A 93 -14.84 1.02 11.33
CA ALA A 93 -15.77 -0.09 11.39
C ALA A 93 -15.10 -1.43 11.01
N TRP A 94 -14.27 -1.42 9.98
CA TRP A 94 -13.56 -2.62 9.54
C TRP A 94 -12.56 -3.12 10.59
N VAL A 95 -11.75 -2.24 11.18
CA VAL A 95 -10.79 -2.60 12.24
C VAL A 95 -11.52 -3.22 13.44
N ARG A 96 -12.58 -2.58 13.92
CA ARG A 96 -13.38 -3.07 15.06
C ARG A 96 -14.05 -4.41 14.76
N LYS A 97 -14.62 -4.57 13.55
CA LYS A 97 -15.24 -5.83 13.12
C LYS A 97 -14.24 -6.97 13.00
N THR A 98 -13.06 -6.70 12.47
CA THR A 98 -12.06 -7.73 12.14
C THR A 98 -11.25 -8.16 13.36
N PHE A 99 -10.95 -7.22 14.27
CA PHE A 99 -10.02 -7.45 15.39
C PHE A 99 -10.68 -7.29 16.77
N GLY A 100 -12.00 -7.08 16.83
CA GLY A 100 -12.79 -6.99 18.07
C GLY A 100 -12.73 -5.63 18.75
N ASN A 101 -11.64 -4.88 18.61
CA ASN A 101 -11.46 -3.53 19.13
C ASN A 101 -10.56 -2.71 18.21
N GLY A 102 -10.48 -1.41 18.44
CA GLY A 102 -9.61 -0.51 17.68
C GLY A 102 -10.03 0.94 17.88
N PRO A 103 -9.14 1.86 17.50
CA PRO A 103 -9.39 3.28 17.66
C PRO A 103 -10.52 3.76 16.76
N ASP A 104 -11.04 4.91 17.07
CA ASP A 104 -11.93 5.66 16.20
C ASP A 104 -11.14 6.62 15.32
N PHE A 105 -10.85 6.20 14.09
CA PHE A 105 -10.12 7.03 13.13
C PHE A 105 -10.97 8.20 12.60
N GLU A 106 -12.29 8.15 12.67
CA GLU A 106 -13.14 9.31 12.38
C GLU A 106 -13.00 10.37 13.46
N ALA A 107 -12.97 9.96 14.73
CA ALA A 107 -12.77 10.86 15.86
C ALA A 107 -11.33 11.39 15.94
N LYS A 108 -10.32 10.55 15.64
CA LYS A 108 -8.89 10.83 15.77
C LYS A 108 -8.15 10.45 14.47
N PRO A 109 -8.33 11.20 13.35
CA PRO A 109 -7.75 10.86 12.06
C PRO A 109 -6.22 10.84 12.03
N GLU A 110 -5.56 11.61 12.91
CA GLU A 110 -4.11 11.67 13.06
C GLU A 110 -3.46 10.35 13.51
N LEU A 111 -4.23 9.43 14.08
CA LEU A 111 -3.71 8.12 14.47
C LEU A 111 -3.18 7.31 13.28
N LEU A 112 -3.67 7.57 12.06
CA LEU A 112 -3.14 6.93 10.85
C LEU A 112 -1.69 7.33 10.49
N GLU A 113 -1.15 8.36 11.16
CA GLU A 113 0.24 8.81 11.02
C GLU A 113 1.13 8.26 12.15
N SER A 114 0.53 7.64 13.17
CA SER A 114 1.28 7.10 14.31
C SER A 114 2.01 5.80 13.95
N PRO A 115 3.13 5.49 14.61
CA PRO A 115 3.83 4.22 14.42
C PRO A 115 2.95 2.99 14.66
N GLU A 116 2.00 3.13 15.56
CA GLU A 116 1.09 2.06 15.97
C GLU A 116 0.08 1.68 14.89
N TRP A 117 -0.35 2.65 14.05
CA TRP A 117 -1.42 2.42 13.08
C TRP A 117 -0.99 2.66 11.63
N LEU A 118 0.26 3.05 11.39
CA LEU A 118 0.78 3.24 10.04
C LEU A 118 0.68 1.95 9.22
N GLY A 119 0.06 2.03 8.05
CA GLY A 119 -0.16 0.92 7.14
C GLY A 119 -1.52 0.23 7.28
N ILE A 120 -2.30 0.53 8.34
CA ILE A 120 -3.60 -0.14 8.54
C ILE A 120 -4.61 0.22 7.43
N GLY A 121 -4.57 1.44 6.92
CA GLY A 121 -5.40 1.87 5.79
C GLY A 121 -5.05 1.13 4.51
N ALA A 122 -3.76 0.89 4.25
CA ALA A 122 -3.31 0.11 3.11
C ALA A 122 -3.74 -1.36 3.22
N ILE A 123 -3.61 -1.96 4.40
CA ILE A 123 -4.08 -3.33 4.67
C ILE A 123 -5.59 -3.43 4.43
N TRP A 124 -6.37 -2.51 5.02
CA TRP A 124 -7.81 -2.44 4.81
C TRP A 124 -8.17 -2.34 3.33
N TYR A 125 -7.54 -1.44 2.61
CA TYR A 125 -7.80 -1.25 1.18
C TYR A 125 -7.51 -2.53 0.39
N PHE A 126 -6.35 -3.15 0.63
CA PHE A 126 -5.92 -4.34 -0.07
C PHE A 126 -6.86 -5.53 0.18
N LEU A 127 -7.27 -5.75 1.41
CA LEU A 127 -8.17 -6.84 1.80
C LEU A 127 -9.63 -6.59 1.40
N SER A 128 -10.06 -5.33 1.35
CA SER A 128 -11.46 -4.96 1.05
C SER A 128 -11.72 -4.80 -0.46
N ARG A 129 -10.69 -4.56 -1.27
CA ARG A 129 -10.87 -4.31 -2.70
C ARG A 129 -11.10 -5.62 -3.45
N LYS A 130 -12.31 -5.76 -4.04
CA LYS A 130 -12.71 -6.96 -4.78
C LYS A 130 -11.70 -7.33 -5.88
N GLY A 131 -11.22 -8.55 -5.86
CA GLY A 131 -10.31 -9.12 -6.85
C GLY A 131 -8.82 -8.80 -6.63
N LEU A 132 -8.48 -7.85 -5.74
CA LEU A 132 -7.09 -7.44 -5.57
C LEU A 132 -6.21 -8.58 -5.05
N MET A 133 -6.65 -9.26 -4.00
CA MET A 133 -5.95 -10.43 -3.44
C MET A 133 -5.76 -11.56 -4.45
N LEU A 134 -6.80 -11.84 -5.26
CA LEU A 134 -6.71 -12.85 -6.30
C LEU A 134 -5.62 -12.48 -7.32
N ARG A 135 -5.62 -11.25 -7.81
CA ARG A 135 -4.61 -10.78 -8.79
C ARG A 135 -3.19 -10.73 -8.21
N ALA A 136 -3.07 -10.44 -6.92
CA ALA A 136 -1.77 -10.50 -6.24
C ALA A 136 -1.23 -11.93 -6.17
N ARG A 137 -2.06 -12.91 -5.82
CA ARG A 137 -1.69 -14.34 -5.82
C ARG A 137 -1.36 -14.89 -7.21
N GLU A 138 -1.99 -14.36 -8.26
CA GLU A 138 -1.68 -14.72 -9.65
C GLU A 138 -0.38 -14.07 -10.18
N GLY A 139 0.29 -13.24 -9.40
CA GLY A 139 1.46 -12.47 -9.85
C GLY A 139 1.14 -11.38 -10.87
N ASN A 140 -0.13 -11.00 -11.02
CA ASN A 140 -0.59 -10.06 -12.03
C ASN A 140 -0.41 -8.60 -11.58
N ILE A 141 0.83 -8.09 -11.65
CA ILE A 141 1.20 -6.74 -11.21
C ILE A 141 0.41 -5.66 -11.94
N GLU A 142 0.13 -5.88 -13.24
CA GLU A 142 -0.65 -4.94 -14.04
C GLU A 142 -2.07 -4.78 -13.48
N MET A 143 -2.76 -5.89 -13.26
CA MET A 143 -4.14 -5.83 -12.73
C MET A 143 -4.17 -5.33 -11.28
N VAL A 144 -3.18 -5.68 -10.45
CA VAL A 144 -3.04 -5.10 -9.11
C VAL A 144 -2.89 -3.57 -9.21
N THR A 145 -2.03 -3.08 -10.12
CA THR A 145 -1.86 -1.64 -10.37
C THR A 145 -3.17 -0.97 -10.80
N ARG A 146 -3.90 -1.56 -11.75
CA ARG A 146 -5.19 -1.03 -12.22
C ARG A 146 -6.23 -0.96 -11.10
N LEU A 147 -6.28 -1.97 -10.23
CA LEU A 147 -7.20 -2.00 -9.09
C LEU A 147 -6.85 -0.98 -8.01
N VAL A 148 -5.57 -0.68 -7.80
CA VAL A 148 -5.12 0.32 -6.82
C VAL A 148 -5.26 1.74 -7.36
N ASN A 149 -4.82 2.00 -8.59
CA ASN A 149 -4.68 3.36 -9.13
C ASN A 149 -5.79 3.74 -10.15
N GLY A 150 -6.64 2.81 -10.56
CA GLY A 150 -7.63 3.05 -11.62
C GLY A 150 -7.06 3.02 -13.04
N GLY A 151 -5.74 2.88 -13.21
CA GLY A 151 -5.02 2.86 -14.48
C GLY A 151 -3.60 2.33 -14.32
N LEU A 152 -2.70 2.73 -15.22
CA LEU A 152 -1.29 2.32 -15.21
C LEU A 152 -0.32 3.47 -14.90
N ASN A 153 -0.77 4.50 -14.19
CA ASN A 153 0.11 5.58 -13.77
C ASN A 153 1.22 5.03 -12.84
N GLY A 154 2.48 5.36 -13.19
CA GLY A 154 3.63 4.89 -12.44
C GLY A 154 3.93 3.39 -12.57
N TYR A 155 3.39 2.69 -13.58
CA TYR A 155 3.54 1.24 -13.71
C TYR A 155 4.99 0.77 -13.74
N ALA A 156 5.87 1.47 -14.47
CA ALA A 156 7.30 1.13 -14.52
C ALA A 156 7.96 1.22 -13.12
N ASP A 157 7.59 2.22 -12.31
CA ASP A 157 8.09 2.33 -10.94
C ASP A 157 7.53 1.21 -10.03
N ARG A 158 6.27 0.84 -10.19
CA ARG A 158 5.67 -0.29 -9.44
C ARG A 158 6.32 -1.63 -9.80
N LEU A 159 6.68 -1.84 -11.05
CA LEU A 159 7.48 -3.02 -11.46
C LEU A 159 8.83 -3.04 -10.76
N ARG A 160 9.54 -1.91 -10.73
CA ARG A 160 10.82 -1.78 -10.02
C ARG A 160 10.66 -2.03 -8.52
N LYS A 161 9.62 -1.49 -7.89
CA LYS A 161 9.31 -1.72 -6.47
C LYS A 161 8.94 -3.18 -6.17
N TYR A 162 8.28 -3.85 -7.12
CA TYR A 162 8.05 -5.29 -7.02
C TYR A 162 9.38 -6.06 -7.05
N ASP A 163 10.26 -5.73 -7.98
CA ASP A 163 11.57 -6.37 -8.08
C ASP A 163 12.39 -6.18 -6.79
N GLU A 164 12.43 -4.95 -6.24
CA GLU A 164 13.08 -4.64 -4.98
C GLU A 164 12.51 -5.49 -3.82
N ALA A 165 11.18 -5.56 -3.68
CA ALA A 165 10.52 -6.32 -2.63
C ALA A 165 10.70 -7.84 -2.80
N ALA A 166 10.59 -8.36 -4.02
CA ALA A 166 10.75 -9.77 -4.30
C ALA A 166 12.18 -10.25 -4.02
N LEU A 167 13.19 -9.48 -4.45
CA LEU A 167 14.59 -9.79 -4.16
C LEU A 167 14.87 -9.80 -2.65
N GLU A 168 14.39 -8.78 -1.92
CA GLU A 168 14.54 -8.72 -0.46
C GLU A 168 13.91 -9.95 0.23
N LEU A 169 12.71 -10.37 -0.19
CA LEU A 169 12.03 -11.53 0.38
C LEU A 169 12.69 -12.86 0.03
N LEU A 170 13.34 -12.94 -1.14
CA LEU A 170 14.07 -14.13 -1.59
C LEU A 170 15.53 -14.15 -1.13
N GLY A 171 16.04 -13.07 -0.50
CA GLY A 171 17.40 -12.97 0.02
C GLY A 171 18.47 -12.70 -1.06
N TYR A 172 18.12 -12.01 -2.14
CA TYR A 172 19.06 -11.64 -3.20
C TYR A 172 19.43 -10.16 -3.17
N ASP A 173 20.68 -9.85 -3.42
CA ASP A 173 21.18 -8.47 -3.47
C ASP A 173 20.94 -7.79 -4.83
N SER A 174 20.76 -8.57 -5.90
CA SER A 174 20.59 -8.02 -7.25
C SER A 174 19.79 -8.93 -8.18
N VAL A 175 19.19 -8.32 -9.21
CA VAL A 175 18.52 -9.05 -10.30
C VAL A 175 19.49 -10.01 -10.99
N LYS A 176 20.73 -9.57 -11.23
CA LYS A 176 21.72 -10.40 -11.92
C LYS A 176 22.07 -11.66 -11.14
N GLN A 177 22.34 -11.54 -9.84
CA GLN A 177 22.58 -12.68 -8.96
C GLN A 177 21.40 -13.65 -8.97
N PHE A 178 20.17 -13.13 -8.83
CA PHE A 178 18.96 -13.94 -8.92
C PHE A 178 18.87 -14.69 -10.24
N GLN A 179 19.14 -14.01 -11.37
CA GLN A 179 19.10 -14.62 -12.70
C GLN A 179 20.15 -15.72 -12.85
N GLU A 180 21.38 -15.51 -12.36
CA GLU A 180 22.45 -16.52 -12.37
C GLU A 180 22.04 -17.78 -11.63
N ASP A 181 21.56 -17.62 -10.38
CA ASP A 181 21.14 -18.74 -9.53
C ASP A 181 19.92 -19.48 -10.10
N GLN A 182 19.01 -18.76 -10.73
CA GLN A 182 17.80 -19.35 -11.34
C GLN A 182 18.00 -19.79 -12.79
N ARG A 183 19.24 -19.77 -13.31
CA ARG A 183 19.60 -20.17 -14.68
C ARG A 183 18.83 -19.41 -15.76
N LEU A 184 18.54 -18.15 -15.51
CA LEU A 184 18.02 -17.19 -16.47
C LEU A 184 19.17 -16.46 -17.17
N VAL A 185 18.87 -15.67 -18.21
CA VAL A 185 19.88 -14.81 -18.84
C VAL A 185 20.29 -13.73 -17.83
N PRO A 186 21.58 -13.67 -17.39
CA PRO A 186 21.99 -12.79 -16.29
C PRO A 186 22.36 -11.39 -16.80
N ASP A 187 21.42 -10.72 -17.47
CA ASP A 187 21.59 -9.37 -18.01
C ASP A 187 21.39 -8.25 -16.99
N GLY A 188 20.93 -8.59 -15.79
CA GLY A 188 20.61 -7.63 -14.73
C GLY A 188 19.33 -6.83 -14.98
N ILE A 189 18.55 -7.18 -16.00
CA ILE A 189 17.30 -6.50 -16.37
C ILE A 189 16.13 -7.38 -15.98
N SER A 190 15.28 -6.89 -15.07
CA SER A 190 14.07 -7.61 -14.67
C SER A 190 12.99 -7.49 -15.75
N GLY A 191 12.86 -8.54 -16.56
CA GLY A 191 11.81 -8.70 -17.55
C GLY A 191 10.66 -9.59 -17.06
N PRO A 192 9.64 -9.85 -17.90
CA PRO A 192 8.50 -10.71 -17.55
C PRO A 192 8.91 -12.11 -17.07
N LYS A 193 9.91 -12.74 -17.68
CA LYS A 193 10.41 -14.07 -17.27
C LYS A 193 11.05 -14.05 -15.89
N THR A 194 11.86 -13.02 -15.59
CA THR A 194 12.48 -12.84 -14.28
C THR A 194 11.43 -12.65 -13.20
N ARG A 195 10.43 -11.78 -13.43
CA ARG A 195 9.33 -11.56 -12.46
C ARG A 195 8.44 -12.79 -12.29
N ALA A 196 8.17 -13.55 -13.36
CA ALA A 196 7.42 -14.79 -13.26
C ALA A 196 8.17 -15.80 -12.37
N LYS A 197 9.51 -15.90 -12.50
CA LYS A 197 10.32 -16.78 -11.66
C LYS A 197 10.38 -16.30 -10.19
N MET A 198 10.49 -14.99 -9.95
CA MET A 198 10.37 -14.42 -8.59
C MET A 198 9.04 -14.78 -7.97
N HIS A 199 7.94 -14.61 -8.71
CA HIS A 199 6.60 -14.94 -8.23
C HIS A 199 6.46 -16.42 -7.91
N GLU A 200 6.91 -17.32 -8.80
CA GLU A 200 6.91 -18.76 -8.59
C GLU A 200 7.59 -19.16 -7.27
N LEU A 201 8.75 -18.56 -6.96
CA LEU A 201 9.50 -18.87 -5.74
C LEU A 201 8.90 -18.26 -4.47
N LEU A 202 8.08 -17.22 -4.59
CA LEU A 202 7.37 -16.59 -3.47
C LEU A 202 6.00 -17.23 -3.20
N SER A 203 5.48 -18.03 -4.14
CA SER A 203 4.17 -18.71 -4.04
C SER A 203 4.29 -20.03 -3.32
#